data_e03d2c9f7a73b14acbd84869cf662769
#
_entry.id   e03d2c9f7a73b14acbd84869cf662769
#
_cell.length_a   1.000
_cell.length_b   1.000
_cell.length_c   1.000
_cell.angle_alpha   90.00
_cell.angle_beta   90.00
_cell.angle_gamma   90.00
#
_symmetry.space_group_name_H-M   'P 1'
#
loop_
_entity.id
_entity.type
_entity.pdbx_description
1 polymer ?
#
loop_
_entity_poly.entity_id
_entity_poly.type
_entity_poly.pdbx_seq_one_letter_code
_entity_poly.pdbx_strand_id
1 'polypeptide(L)'
;MGTFTYGQLGQGSVIDDRMLLHLQVVIVTQLRRGERFLFRCDMDEHIRSAESFWMSPDIPLRFAFDRPTAATINPAWLAILAFAAATTAGLWLIPEPVDLSLDGAAHREPELARVGT
;
A
#
# COMPACT_ATOMS: atom_id res chain seq x y z
N MET A 1 13.32 4.99 4.26
CA MET A 1 12.94 3.94 3.29
C MET A 1 12.98 2.59 3.97
N GLY A 2 12.10 1.71 3.57
CA GLY A 2 12.08 0.36 4.09
C GLY A 2 12.32 -0.64 2.98
N THR A 3 12.25 -1.90 3.32
CA THR A 3 12.52 -2.96 2.35
C THR A 3 11.43 -4.02 2.44
N PHE A 4 10.86 -4.35 1.30
CA PHE A 4 9.94 -5.47 1.15
C PHE A 4 10.70 -6.61 0.52
N THR A 5 10.71 -7.77 1.18
CA THR A 5 11.42 -8.95 0.68
C THR A 5 10.43 -10.08 0.43
N TYR A 6 10.51 -10.67 -0.74
CA TYR A 6 9.61 -11.72 -1.18
C TYR A 6 10.37 -13.06 -1.24
N GLY A 7 9.85 -14.05 -0.52
CA GLY A 7 10.45 -15.37 -0.51
C GLY A 7 11.67 -15.46 0.40
N GLN A 8 12.18 -16.66 0.56
CA GLN A 8 13.30 -16.90 1.46
C GLN A 8 14.61 -16.33 0.94
N LEU A 9 14.82 -16.46 -0.37
CA LEU A 9 16.03 -15.96 -1.01
C LEU A 9 15.71 -14.72 -1.82
N GLY A 10 14.60 -14.10 -1.52
CA GLY A 10 14.07 -13.05 -2.34
C GLY A 10 14.88 -11.79 -2.30
N GLN A 11 14.74 -11.05 -3.37
CA GLN A 11 15.31 -9.72 -3.44
C GLN A 11 14.41 -8.75 -2.73
N GLY A 12 15.02 -7.73 -2.16
CA GLY A 12 14.26 -6.70 -1.49
C GLY A 12 13.95 -5.56 -2.45
N SER A 13 12.78 -4.99 -2.29
CA SER A 13 12.40 -3.78 -3.00
C SER A 13 12.39 -2.64 -1.99
N VAL A 14 13.04 -1.55 -2.33
CA VAL A 14 13.10 -0.40 -1.43
C VAL A 14 11.86 0.46 -1.63
N ILE A 15 11.15 0.71 -0.55
CA ILE A 15 9.88 1.42 -0.58
C ILE A 15 9.87 2.44 0.55
N ASP A 16 9.27 3.59 0.31
CA ASP A 16 9.09 4.60 1.36
C ASP A 16 8.44 3.97 2.59
N ASP A 17 8.95 4.30 3.79
CA ASP A 17 8.48 3.69 5.02
C ASP A 17 6.97 3.85 5.23
N ARG A 18 6.44 5.03 4.94
CA ARG A 18 5.01 5.27 5.11
C ARG A 18 4.19 4.45 4.14
N MET A 19 4.61 4.38 2.89
CA MET A 19 3.97 3.53 1.89
C MET A 19 4.04 2.07 2.32
N LEU A 20 5.22 1.63 2.77
CA LEU A 20 5.42 0.25 3.18
C LEU A 20 4.52 -0.12 4.35
N LEU A 21 4.32 0.79 5.30
CA LEU A 21 3.43 0.56 6.42
C LEU A 21 2.00 0.28 5.94
N HIS A 22 1.51 1.10 5.03
CA HIS A 22 0.16 0.92 4.52
C HIS A 22 0.04 -0.34 3.66
N LEU A 23 1.07 -0.62 2.87
CA LEU A 23 1.10 -1.86 2.10
C LEU A 23 1.10 -3.08 3.01
N GLN A 24 1.85 -3.03 4.11
CA GLN A 24 1.89 -4.14 5.05
C GLN A 24 0.50 -4.44 5.59
N VAL A 25 -0.24 -3.40 5.99
CA VAL A 25 -1.58 -3.60 6.52
C VAL A 25 -2.48 -4.29 5.49
N VAL A 26 -2.46 -3.79 4.25
CA VAL A 26 -3.33 -4.34 3.21
C VAL A 26 -2.91 -5.75 2.82
N ILE A 27 -1.61 -5.96 2.60
CA ILE A 27 -1.11 -7.26 2.18
C ILE A 27 -1.39 -8.32 3.25
N VAL A 28 -1.07 -8.01 4.50
CA VAL A 28 -1.29 -8.98 5.58
C VAL A 28 -2.77 -9.28 5.73
N THR A 29 -3.63 -8.26 5.64
CA THR A 29 -5.07 -8.45 5.75
C THR A 29 -5.59 -9.39 4.65
N GLN A 30 -5.17 -9.15 3.40
CA GLN A 30 -5.61 -9.99 2.29
C GLN A 30 -5.11 -11.43 2.45
N LEU A 31 -3.86 -11.61 2.81
CA LEU A 31 -3.31 -12.95 2.97
C LEU A 31 -3.94 -13.71 4.14
N ARG A 32 -4.28 -13.00 5.22
CA ARG A 32 -4.97 -13.64 6.35
C ARG A 32 -6.35 -14.13 5.97
N ARG A 33 -6.95 -13.54 4.96
CA ARG A 33 -8.25 -13.95 4.46
C ARG A 33 -8.12 -15.04 3.40
N GLY A 34 -6.91 -15.51 3.13
CA GLY A 34 -6.68 -16.53 2.14
C GLY A 34 -6.70 -16.03 0.71
N GLU A 35 -6.69 -14.71 0.52
CA GLU A 35 -6.72 -14.13 -0.81
C GLU A 35 -5.35 -14.22 -1.47
N ARG A 36 -5.35 -14.36 -2.77
CA ARG A 36 -4.13 -14.33 -3.58
C ARG A 36 -4.28 -13.21 -4.59
N PHE A 37 -3.21 -12.48 -4.81
CA PHE A 37 -3.30 -11.31 -5.67
C PHE A 37 -1.94 -10.96 -6.24
N LEU A 38 -1.96 -10.13 -7.27
CA LEU A 38 -0.73 -9.65 -7.89
C LEU A 38 -0.30 -8.36 -7.19
N PHE A 39 0.98 -8.25 -6.90
CA PHE A 39 1.56 -7.02 -6.35
C PHE A 39 2.65 -6.54 -7.29
N ARG A 40 2.49 -5.34 -7.80
CA ARG A 40 3.44 -4.74 -8.73
C ARG A 40 4.23 -3.65 -8.03
N CYS A 41 5.54 -3.80 -8.06
CA CYS A 41 6.45 -2.77 -7.57
C CYS A 41 6.97 -1.99 -8.76
N ASP A 42 6.08 -1.22 -9.35
CA ASP A 42 6.47 -0.32 -10.42
C ASP A 42 7.11 0.87 -9.74
N MET A 43 8.40 0.83 -9.69
CA MET A 43 9.14 1.88 -9.03
C MET A 43 9.07 3.14 -9.87
N ASP A 44 9.75 4.13 -9.44
CA ASP A 44 9.94 5.38 -10.10
C ASP A 44 10.08 5.22 -11.62
N GLU A 45 9.53 6.13 -12.37
CA GLU A 45 9.63 6.13 -13.84
C GLU A 45 11.08 6.19 -14.32
N HIS A 46 12.00 6.54 -13.46
CA HIS A 46 13.42 6.53 -13.78
C HIS A 46 14.05 5.15 -13.64
N ILE A 47 13.35 4.23 -13.00
CA ILE A 47 13.82 2.87 -12.83
C ILE A 47 13.08 2.02 -13.86
N ARG A 48 13.82 1.45 -14.75
CA ARG A 48 13.24 0.76 -15.90
C ARG A 48 12.76 -0.65 -15.60
N SER A 49 12.97 -1.12 -14.39
CA SER A 49 12.53 -2.46 -14.06
C SER A 49 11.24 -2.37 -13.27
N ALA A 50 10.26 -3.09 -13.73
CA ALA A 50 9.01 -3.27 -13.00
C ALA A 50 8.96 -4.73 -12.59
N GLU A 51 8.73 -4.98 -11.31
CA GLU A 51 8.62 -6.32 -10.79
C GLU A 51 7.22 -6.59 -10.31
N SER A 52 6.75 -7.79 -10.61
CA SER A 52 5.44 -8.24 -10.14
C SER A 52 5.61 -9.50 -9.33
N PHE A 53 4.87 -9.59 -8.23
CA PHE A 53 4.93 -10.73 -7.34
C PHE A 53 3.55 -11.33 -7.19
N TRP A 54 3.46 -12.65 -7.32
CA TRP A 54 2.21 -13.34 -7.04
C TRP A 54 2.14 -13.59 -5.53
N MET A 55 1.27 -12.87 -4.85
CA MET A 55 1.15 -12.93 -3.41
C MET A 55 0.27 -14.08 -3.00
N SER A 56 0.78 -14.91 -2.10
CA SER A 56 0.07 -16.08 -1.62
C SER A 56 0.39 -16.27 -0.14
N PRO A 57 -0.55 -16.80 0.66
CA PRO A 57 -0.29 -17.03 2.08
C PRO A 57 0.90 -17.94 2.37
N ASP A 58 1.32 -18.74 1.39
CA ASP A 58 2.40 -19.69 1.60
C ASP A 58 3.79 -19.11 1.37
N ILE A 59 3.88 -17.90 0.89
CA ILE A 59 5.16 -17.29 0.55
C ILE A 59 5.66 -16.46 1.73
N PRO A 60 6.88 -16.69 2.20
CA PRO A 60 7.44 -15.86 3.28
C PRO A 60 7.62 -14.42 2.82
N LEU A 61 7.22 -13.48 3.64
CA LEU A 61 7.36 -12.07 3.35
C LEU A 61 8.06 -11.38 4.51
N ARG A 62 8.84 -10.37 4.20
CA ARG A 62 9.51 -9.58 5.21
C ARG A 62 9.31 -8.10 4.91
N PHE A 63 8.88 -7.37 5.91
CA PHE A 63 8.74 -5.92 5.86
C PHE A 63 9.73 -5.34 6.86
N ALA A 64 10.74 -4.66 6.38
CA ALA A 64 11.73 -4.05 7.24
C ALA A 64 11.68 -2.53 7.07
N PHE A 65 11.59 -1.83 8.18
CA PHE A 65 11.47 -0.37 8.18
C PHE A 65 12.77 0.23 8.68
N ASP A 66 13.22 1.31 8.04
CA ASP A 66 14.42 1.99 8.49
C ASP A 66 14.21 2.69 9.81
N ARG A 67 13.00 3.19 10.03
CA ARG A 67 12.68 3.89 11.27
C ARG A 67 11.37 3.37 11.81
N PRO A 68 11.34 3.09 13.12
CA PRO A 68 10.03 2.82 13.74
C PRO A 68 9.21 4.08 13.59
N THR A 69 8.07 3.97 12.96
CA THR A 69 7.23 5.13 12.78
C THR A 69 6.00 5.00 13.65
N ALA A 70 5.70 6.07 14.35
CA ALA A 70 4.42 6.19 15.01
C ALA A 70 3.44 6.83 14.02
N ALA A 71 3.55 6.45 12.77
CA ALA A 71 2.80 7.09 11.70
C ALA A 71 1.32 6.81 11.85
N THR A 72 0.53 7.84 11.63
CA THR A 72 -0.91 7.71 11.61
C THR A 72 -1.33 7.01 10.34
N ILE A 73 -2.21 6.03 10.49
CA ILE A 73 -2.76 5.32 9.35
C ILE A 73 -3.76 6.21 8.63
N ASN A 74 -3.70 6.23 7.32
CA ASN A 74 -4.65 6.94 6.48
C ASN A 74 -5.68 5.94 5.95
N PRO A 75 -6.90 5.93 6.52
CA PRO A 75 -7.92 4.94 6.12
C PRO A 75 -8.31 5.03 4.65
N ALA A 76 -8.31 6.23 4.09
CA ALA A 76 -8.65 6.39 2.67
C ALA A 76 -7.61 5.70 1.79
N TRP A 77 -6.34 5.81 2.18
CA TRP A 77 -5.27 5.14 1.45
C TRP A 77 -5.42 3.62 1.53
N LEU A 78 -5.71 3.10 2.74
CA LEU A 78 -5.92 1.68 2.91
C LEU A 78 -7.07 1.17 2.04
N ALA A 79 -8.16 1.93 1.96
CA ALA A 79 -9.31 1.53 1.16
C ALA A 79 -8.96 1.45 -0.33
N ILE A 80 -8.19 2.42 -0.82
CA ILE A 80 -7.78 2.44 -2.22
C ILE A 80 -6.85 1.27 -2.51
N LEU A 81 -5.90 1.03 -1.62
CA LEU A 81 -4.95 -0.07 -1.80
C LEU A 81 -5.67 -1.43 -1.77
N ALA A 82 -6.59 -1.58 -0.83
CA ALA A 82 -7.35 -2.84 -0.72
C ALA A 82 -8.21 -3.08 -1.96
N PHE A 83 -8.83 -2.02 -2.47
CA PHE A 83 -9.63 -2.14 -3.68
C PHE A 83 -8.76 -2.59 -4.85
N ALA A 84 -7.59 -1.99 -5.00
CA ALA A 84 -6.68 -2.36 -6.09
C ALA A 84 -6.25 -3.82 -5.97
N ALA A 85 -5.95 -4.28 -4.75
CA ALA A 85 -5.53 -5.66 -4.54
C ALA A 85 -6.59 -6.65 -5.00
N ALA A 86 -7.86 -6.27 -4.94
CA ALA A 86 -8.95 -7.14 -5.34
C ALA A 86 -9.19 -7.14 -6.85
N THR A 87 -8.54 -6.27 -7.59
CA THR A 87 -8.73 -6.21 -9.05
C THR A 87 -7.75 -7.13 -9.75
N THR A 88 -8.06 -7.44 -11.01
CA THR A 88 -7.20 -8.27 -11.85
C THR A 88 -5.83 -7.61 -12.07
N ALA A 89 -5.82 -6.29 -12.15
CA ALA A 89 -4.56 -5.56 -12.35
C ALA A 89 -3.65 -5.64 -11.15
N GLY A 90 -4.22 -5.84 -9.97
CA GLY A 90 -3.45 -6.05 -8.76
C GLY A 90 -3.12 -4.79 -7.98
N LEU A 91 -2.48 -5.01 -6.86
CA LEU A 91 -2.01 -3.94 -5.99
C LEU A 91 -0.74 -3.31 -6.57
N TRP A 92 -0.62 -2.01 -6.45
CA TRP A 92 0.59 -1.32 -6.91
C TRP A 92 0.88 -0.16 -5.95
N LEU A 93 1.96 0.55 -6.19
CA LEU A 93 2.41 1.61 -5.29
C LEU A 93 1.61 2.88 -5.52
N ILE A 94 0.37 2.87 -5.10
CA ILE A 94 -0.56 3.99 -5.29
C ILE A 94 -0.18 5.11 -4.35
N PRO A 95 0.01 6.33 -4.86
CA PRO A 95 0.37 7.46 -3.99
C PRO A 95 -0.72 7.74 -2.95
N GLU A 96 -0.31 8.28 -1.84
CA GLU A 96 -1.24 8.63 -0.77
C GLU A 96 -2.22 9.68 -1.26
N PRO A 97 -3.53 9.46 -1.11
CA PRO A 97 -4.49 10.47 -1.51
C PRO A 97 -4.46 11.65 -0.55
N VAL A 98 -4.75 12.82 -1.09
CA VAL A 98 -4.87 14.01 -0.26
C VAL A 98 -6.13 13.87 0.57
N ASP A 99 -6.01 14.04 1.87
CA ASP A 99 -7.16 13.95 2.76
C ASP A 99 -7.75 15.33 2.93
N LEU A 100 -8.67 15.65 2.05
CA LEU A 100 -9.30 16.95 2.08
C LEU A 100 -10.19 17.13 3.31
N SER A 101 -10.65 16.04 3.87
CA SER A 101 -11.50 16.15 5.05
C SER A 101 -10.73 16.63 6.27
N LEU A 102 -9.46 16.32 6.34
CA LEU A 102 -8.65 16.81 7.43
C LEU A 102 -8.32 18.28 7.29
N ASP A 103 -8.17 18.72 6.05
CA ASP A 103 -7.85 20.11 5.79
C ASP A 103 -9.07 20.98 5.95
N GLY A 104 -10.18 20.50 5.53
CA GLY A 104 -11.37 21.28 5.52
C GLY A 104 -12.13 21.15 6.78
N ALA A 105 -12.04 20.12 7.38
CA ALA A 105 -12.83 19.93 8.53
C ALA A 105 -12.31 20.70 9.57
N ALA A 106 -11.90 20.70 9.14
CA ALA A 106 -11.82 20.96 10.00
C ALA A 106 -12.84 21.53 9.64
N HIS A 107 -13.24 21.19 9.00
CA HIS A 107 -13.84 21.31 8.19
C HIS A 107 -14.82 20.87 7.64
N ARG A 108 -15.38 21.10 7.39
CA ARG A 108 -16.28 20.79 6.62
C ARG A 108 -16.96 19.99 6.11
N GLU A 109 -17.70 20.29 5.99
CA GLU A 109 -18.17 19.60 5.15
C GLU A 109 -18.72 19.17 4.40
N PRO A 110 -19.22 19.41 4.29
CA PRO A 110 -19.53 18.92 3.24
C PRO A 110 -19.94 18.58 2.55
N GLU A 111 -19.98 19.02 2.33
CA GLU A 111 -19.83 18.75 1.39
C GLU A 111 -19.87 18.10 0.75
N LEU A 112 -20.20 18.49 0.78
CA LEU A 112 -19.79 17.96 0.00
C LEU A 112 -19.91 17.19 -0.20
N ALA A 113 -20.12 17.80 0.16
CA ALA A 113 -19.67 17.26 -0.29
C ALA A 113 -19.91 16.70 -0.53
N ARG A 114 -20.25 17.15 -0.53
CA ARG A 114 -19.95 16.86 -1.05
C ARG A 114 -19.96 16.15 -1.68
N VAL A 115 -20.33 16.65 -1.64
CA VAL A 115 -19.88 16.18 -2.32
C VAL A 115 -19.73 15.47 -2.45
N GLY A 116 -19.95 15.89 -2.13
CA GLY A 116 -19.38 15.42 -2.33
C GLY A 116 -19.34 14.88 -1.99
N THR A 117 -19.64 15.43 -1.88
CA THR A 117 -19.18 15.11 -1.71
C THR A 117 -19.09 14.70 -1.66
#